data_8695906875515cdcd69451b02a52bdf6
#
_entry.id   8695906875515cdcd69451b02a52bdf6
#
_cell.length_a   1.000
_cell.length_b   1.000
_cell.length_c   1.000
_cell.angle_alpha   90.00
_cell.angle_beta   90.00
_cell.angle_gamma   90.00
#
_symmetry.space_group_name_H-M   'P 1'
#
loop_
_entity.id
_entity.type
_entity.pdbx_description
1 polymer ?
#
loop_
_entity_poly.entity_id
_entity_poly.type
_entity_poly.pdbx_seq_one_letter_code
_entity_poly.pdbx_strand_id
1 'polypeptide(L)'
;MLTIKTLQGTHRMSTQDLLLAIEEAVGNGETSFEIEASGQHDIGGPLWNREGKALRFHVTNPGQRVGSMCLDNTEILVDGPAPADVGWLNAGGRIVVRGDAGDTAGHCAAAGVIHIGGRAGARSGSLMKHDPLYAPPELWVLKNVGSFSFEFMGGGKAVVCGYDCEGLPSVLGERPCVGMVGGIVYVRGAFSEDVADDLAVSGLESDDIAYLDAGLETFLSAVGRPELYAVLSDWSEWRKIHPLTLGGHSLGTDPMPMKAFRAKEWIQGGIFSDVCRDDFVVNATVARGLYRQRVPSWDNAACAAPCEFRCPASIPTQLRYNLLRAGKVEEAYKLVLDYTPFPGSVCGGVCPNPCMEGCTRGGIDEAVQIGALGRCSIDVSLPRPTGPTGKKVAVIGGGVAGLSAAWRLARKGHEVTVYEADDRMGGKLEQVIPRARLPHEILEKELKRIEDMGVRFVTGSLVDADGFQRLRRESDAVIVATG
;
A
#
# COMPACT_ATOMS: atom_id res chain seq x y z
N MET A 1 16.94 21.24 -4.61
CA MET A 1 16.28 20.13 -3.90
C MET A 1 14.83 20.47 -3.71
N LEU A 2 13.93 19.73 -4.30
CA LEU A 2 12.48 19.94 -4.27
C LEU A 2 11.85 19.09 -3.15
N THR A 3 11.12 19.74 -2.24
CA THR A 3 10.40 19.04 -1.18
C THR A 3 8.93 18.87 -1.61
N ILE A 4 8.43 17.63 -1.59
CA ILE A 4 7.04 17.28 -1.91
C ILE A 4 6.43 16.58 -0.69
N LYS A 5 5.39 17.21 -0.10
CA LYS A 5 4.57 16.62 0.95
C LYS A 5 3.26 16.16 0.35
N THR A 6 3.03 14.86 0.35
CA THR A 6 1.86 14.27 -0.32
C THR A 6 0.58 14.33 0.51
N LEU A 7 0.67 14.70 1.79
CA LEU A 7 -0.47 14.90 2.69
C LEU A 7 -0.49 16.35 3.18
N GLN A 8 -1.57 17.08 2.90
CA GLN A 8 -1.79 18.44 3.35
C GLN A 8 -3.16 18.53 4.06
N GLY A 9 -3.14 18.56 5.36
CA GLY A 9 -4.37 18.45 6.16
C GLY A 9 -5.04 17.10 5.94
N THR A 10 -6.25 17.10 5.35
CA THR A 10 -7.01 15.89 4.98
C THR A 10 -6.87 15.52 3.50
N HIS A 11 -6.20 16.35 2.71
CA HIS A 11 -6.00 16.10 1.29
C HIS A 11 -4.71 15.31 1.07
N ARG A 12 -4.84 14.11 0.46
CA ARG A 12 -3.73 13.26 0.07
C ARG A 12 -3.57 13.29 -1.46
N MET A 13 -2.37 13.58 -1.93
CA MET A 13 -2.01 13.53 -3.34
C MET A 13 -2.13 12.08 -3.87
N SER A 14 -2.65 11.91 -5.08
CA SER A 14 -2.65 10.58 -5.72
C SER A 14 -1.23 10.15 -6.13
N THR A 15 -1.03 8.86 -6.38
CA THR A 15 0.24 8.38 -6.93
C THR A 15 0.54 9.04 -8.28
N GLN A 16 -0.45 9.11 -9.17
CA GLN A 16 -0.30 9.69 -10.50
C GLN A 16 0.11 11.17 -10.44
N ASP A 17 -0.55 11.95 -9.57
CA ASP A 17 -0.22 13.37 -9.41
C ASP A 17 1.21 13.56 -8.89
N LEU A 18 1.65 12.69 -7.95
CA LEU A 18 3.03 12.71 -7.47
C LEU A 18 4.02 12.39 -8.60
N LEU A 19 3.78 11.32 -9.36
CA LEU A 19 4.68 10.90 -10.44
C LEU A 19 4.74 11.97 -11.54
N LEU A 20 3.62 12.56 -11.92
CA LEU A 20 3.60 13.69 -12.87
C LEU A 20 4.37 14.90 -12.34
N ALA A 21 4.20 15.26 -11.07
CA ALA A 21 4.95 16.36 -10.47
C ALA A 21 6.46 16.11 -10.44
N ILE A 22 6.88 14.87 -10.18
CA ILE A 22 8.29 14.46 -10.26
C ILE A 22 8.79 14.56 -11.69
N GLU A 23 8.06 14.00 -12.66
CA GLU A 23 8.44 14.01 -14.07
C GLU A 23 8.57 15.45 -14.62
N GLU A 24 7.63 16.31 -14.29
CA GLU A 24 7.66 17.74 -14.66
C GLU A 24 8.88 18.43 -14.04
N ALA A 25 9.16 18.19 -12.75
CA ALA A 25 10.31 18.78 -12.07
C ALA A 25 11.63 18.29 -12.68
N VAL A 26 11.76 17.00 -13.00
CA VAL A 26 12.92 16.44 -13.72
C VAL A 26 13.07 17.09 -15.10
N GLY A 27 11.96 17.25 -15.83
CA GLY A 27 11.93 17.97 -17.11
C GLY A 27 12.40 19.42 -17.02
N ASN A 28 12.17 20.08 -15.88
CA ASN A 28 12.60 21.42 -15.55
C ASN A 28 14.04 21.49 -14.97
N GLY A 29 14.76 20.36 -14.91
CA GLY A 29 16.15 20.27 -14.48
C GLY A 29 16.35 20.03 -12.97
N GLU A 30 15.30 19.76 -12.18
CA GLU A 30 15.45 19.35 -10.78
C GLU A 30 16.05 17.94 -10.71
N THR A 31 17.01 17.73 -9.82
CA THR A 31 17.72 16.44 -9.70
C THR A 31 17.71 15.88 -8.28
N SER A 32 17.15 16.60 -7.32
CA SER A 32 17.16 16.18 -5.91
C SER A 32 15.81 16.42 -5.26
N PHE A 33 15.23 15.36 -4.68
CA PHE A 33 13.88 15.33 -4.17
C PHE A 33 13.85 14.85 -2.71
N GLU A 34 13.10 15.59 -1.88
CA GLU A 34 12.71 15.19 -0.52
C GLU A 34 11.22 14.90 -0.56
N ILE A 35 10.81 13.64 -0.39
CA ILE A 35 9.41 13.22 -0.54
C ILE A 35 8.88 12.68 0.80
N GLU A 36 8.02 13.44 1.44
CA GLU A 36 7.20 12.96 2.55
C GLU A 36 5.94 12.28 1.96
N ALA A 37 6.06 10.99 1.67
CA ALA A 37 4.99 10.22 1.06
C ALA A 37 3.95 9.76 2.11
N SER A 38 2.79 9.39 1.63
CA SER A 38 1.70 8.78 2.40
C SER A 38 1.20 7.55 1.66
N GLY A 39 2.14 6.65 1.32
CA GLY A 39 1.88 5.40 0.63
C GLY A 39 1.73 5.52 -0.90
N GLN A 40 2.27 6.56 -1.54
CA GLN A 40 2.31 6.62 -3.01
C GLN A 40 3.29 5.60 -3.55
N HIS A 41 2.91 4.95 -4.67
CA HIS A 41 3.66 3.88 -5.30
C HIS A 41 4.66 4.39 -6.35
N ASP A 42 5.56 3.50 -6.82
CA ASP A 42 6.43 3.70 -7.98
C ASP A 42 7.39 4.90 -7.89
N ILE A 43 7.66 5.41 -6.70
CA ILE A 43 8.56 6.56 -6.52
C ILE A 43 9.98 6.18 -6.97
N GLY A 44 10.58 7.02 -7.83
CA GLY A 44 11.91 6.80 -8.40
C GLY A 44 11.93 5.73 -9.50
N GLY A 45 10.78 5.50 -10.16
CA GLY A 45 10.65 4.63 -11.34
C GLY A 45 11.51 5.07 -12.53
N PRO A 46 11.22 4.61 -13.76
CA PRO A 46 12.06 4.90 -14.93
C PRO A 46 11.99 6.38 -15.31
N LEU A 47 12.93 7.17 -14.81
CA LEU A 47 13.00 8.61 -15.02
C LEU A 47 14.14 8.95 -15.97
N TRP A 48 13.80 9.60 -17.08
CA TRP A 48 14.74 10.04 -18.09
C TRP A 48 15.07 11.52 -17.92
N ASN A 49 16.35 11.84 -17.75
CA ASN A 49 16.78 13.23 -17.82
C ASN A 49 17.76 13.42 -18.97
N ARG A 50 17.61 14.53 -19.69
CA ARG A 50 18.39 14.80 -20.91
C ARG A 50 19.85 15.10 -20.63
N GLU A 51 20.18 15.52 -19.41
CA GLU A 51 21.52 15.91 -19.01
C GLU A 51 22.34 14.74 -18.45
N GLY A 52 21.72 13.57 -18.24
CA GLY A 52 22.37 12.39 -17.67
C GLY A 52 22.87 12.57 -16.25
N LYS A 53 22.39 13.59 -15.52
CA LYS A 53 22.74 13.82 -14.13
C LYS A 53 22.05 12.78 -13.22
N ALA A 54 22.72 12.44 -12.13
CA ALA A 54 22.13 11.57 -11.12
C ALA A 54 20.90 12.23 -10.48
N LEU A 55 19.77 11.51 -10.47
CA LEU A 55 18.56 11.88 -9.76
C LEU A 55 18.63 11.29 -8.35
N ARG A 56 18.33 12.10 -7.34
CA ARG A 56 18.37 11.68 -5.94
C ARG A 56 17.04 11.87 -5.26
N PHE A 57 16.57 10.80 -4.64
CA PHE A 57 15.32 10.77 -3.89
C PHE A 57 15.59 10.40 -2.45
N HIS A 58 15.18 11.25 -1.52
CA HIS A 58 15.04 10.91 -0.11
C HIS A 58 13.55 10.78 0.21
N VAL A 59 13.12 9.59 0.63
CA VAL A 59 11.69 9.24 0.71
C VAL A 59 11.36 8.71 2.09
N THR A 60 10.29 9.20 2.68
CA THR A 60 9.68 8.65 3.89
C THR A 60 8.30 8.10 3.58
N ASN A 61 7.92 6.99 4.24
CA ASN A 61 6.61 6.36 4.16
C ASN A 61 6.09 6.12 2.72
N PRO A 62 6.88 5.50 1.84
CA PRO A 62 6.46 5.18 0.47
C PRO A 62 5.39 4.09 0.41
N GLY A 63 4.73 3.97 -0.74
CA GLY A 63 3.95 2.80 -1.15
C GLY A 63 4.80 1.69 -1.74
N GLN A 64 4.16 0.74 -2.44
CA GLN A 64 4.83 -0.37 -3.12
C GLN A 64 5.66 0.10 -4.32
N ARG A 65 6.54 -0.78 -4.80
CA ARG A 65 7.32 -0.61 -6.03
C ARG A 65 8.24 0.62 -6.04
N VAL A 66 8.80 0.97 -4.89
CA VAL A 66 9.85 2.00 -4.84
C VAL A 66 11.01 1.58 -5.74
N GLY A 67 11.39 2.46 -6.66
CA GLY A 67 12.47 2.20 -7.60
C GLY A 67 12.16 1.11 -8.62
N SER A 68 10.88 0.85 -8.95
CA SER A 68 10.51 -0.07 -10.02
C SER A 68 11.06 0.40 -11.36
N MET A 69 11.74 -0.50 -12.10
CA MET A 69 12.43 -0.17 -13.36
C MET A 69 13.42 1.01 -13.24
N CYS A 70 14.00 1.20 -12.05
CA CYS A 70 14.92 2.29 -11.76
C CYS A 70 16.15 2.24 -12.69
N LEU A 71 16.53 3.38 -13.23
CA LEU A 71 17.64 3.50 -14.18
C LEU A 71 18.95 3.84 -13.46
N ASP A 72 20.08 3.63 -14.12
CA ASP A 72 21.46 3.80 -13.61
C ASP A 72 21.80 5.22 -13.11
N ASN A 73 21.04 6.21 -13.55
CA ASN A 73 21.18 7.60 -13.09
C ASN A 73 20.36 7.92 -11.83
N THR A 74 19.72 6.95 -11.18
CA THR A 74 18.78 7.22 -10.08
C THR A 74 19.26 6.59 -8.77
N GLU A 75 19.34 7.40 -7.73
CA GLU A 75 19.63 7.01 -6.35
C GLU A 75 18.42 7.27 -5.47
N ILE A 76 17.99 6.27 -4.71
CA ILE A 76 16.83 6.35 -3.80
C ILE A 76 17.29 5.96 -2.40
N LEU A 77 17.01 6.83 -1.43
CA LEU A 77 17.13 6.54 -0.01
C LEU A 77 15.74 6.56 0.61
N VAL A 78 15.30 5.42 1.14
CA VAL A 78 14.10 5.32 1.96
C VAL A 78 14.49 5.35 3.43
N ASP A 79 14.03 6.36 4.15
CA ASP A 79 14.26 6.48 5.59
C ASP A 79 13.10 5.81 6.35
N GLY A 80 13.33 4.55 6.71
CA GLY A 80 12.33 3.67 7.29
C GLY A 80 12.03 2.45 6.42
N PRO A 81 10.91 1.74 6.66
CA PRO A 81 10.53 0.57 5.89
C PRO A 81 9.93 0.93 4.52
N ALA A 82 10.04 0.00 3.59
CA ALA A 82 9.36 0.05 2.29
C ALA A 82 8.49 -1.21 2.09
N PRO A 83 7.30 -1.10 1.44
CA PRO A 83 6.46 -2.27 1.18
C PRO A 83 7.03 -3.20 0.11
N ALA A 84 6.15 -4.02 -0.48
CA ALA A 84 6.50 -4.98 -1.50
C ALA A 84 7.09 -4.36 -2.78
N ASP A 85 7.81 -5.18 -3.53
CA ASP A 85 8.34 -4.88 -4.86
C ASP A 85 9.40 -3.75 -4.92
N VAL A 86 10.17 -3.58 -3.85
CA VAL A 86 11.31 -2.64 -3.86
C VAL A 86 12.28 -3.03 -4.96
N GLY A 87 12.55 -2.12 -5.89
CA GLY A 87 13.46 -2.35 -7.02
C GLY A 87 12.99 -3.44 -7.99
N TRP A 88 11.68 -3.62 -8.13
CA TRP A 88 11.11 -4.50 -9.14
C TRP A 88 11.61 -4.11 -10.54
N LEU A 89 12.18 -5.07 -11.28
CA LEU A 89 12.82 -4.83 -12.59
C LEU A 89 13.91 -3.73 -12.55
N ASN A 90 14.65 -3.59 -11.44
CA ASN A 90 15.73 -2.59 -11.36
C ASN A 90 16.69 -2.76 -12.55
N ALA A 91 16.91 -1.67 -13.29
CA ALA A 91 17.68 -1.62 -14.53
C ALA A 91 18.97 -0.78 -14.37
N GLY A 92 19.50 -0.64 -13.14
CA GLY A 92 20.75 0.06 -12.87
C GLY A 92 20.73 0.99 -11.67
N GLY A 93 19.56 1.32 -11.13
CA GLY A 93 19.41 2.24 -10.02
C GLY A 93 20.03 1.75 -8.71
N ARG A 94 20.39 2.70 -7.85
CA ARG A 94 20.85 2.44 -6.49
C ARG A 94 19.71 2.73 -5.50
N ILE A 95 19.26 1.72 -4.78
CA ILE A 95 18.14 1.81 -3.84
C ILE A 95 18.64 1.41 -2.45
N VAL A 96 18.41 2.27 -1.47
CA VAL A 96 18.73 2.02 -0.06
C VAL A 96 17.46 2.13 0.76
N VAL A 97 17.09 1.07 1.47
CA VAL A 97 16.01 1.04 2.46
C VAL A 97 16.64 0.85 3.84
N ARG A 98 16.54 1.84 4.72
CA ARG A 98 17.13 1.76 6.06
C ARG A 98 16.38 0.84 7.01
N GLY A 99 15.10 0.60 6.73
CA GLY A 99 14.26 -0.34 7.47
C GLY A 99 14.10 -1.67 6.77
N ASP A 100 12.98 -2.32 7.06
CA ASP A 100 12.57 -3.57 6.42
C ASP A 100 11.98 -3.32 5.03
N ALA A 101 12.13 -4.29 4.13
CA ALA A 101 11.42 -4.33 2.85
C ALA A 101 10.37 -5.45 2.83
N GLY A 102 9.26 -5.22 2.11
CA GLY A 102 8.21 -6.23 1.93
C GLY A 102 8.61 -7.37 1.00
N ASP A 103 7.61 -8.14 0.55
CA ASP A 103 7.79 -9.27 -0.37
C ASP A 103 8.36 -8.78 -1.72
N THR A 104 9.03 -9.68 -2.46
CA THR A 104 9.49 -9.46 -3.83
C THR A 104 10.52 -8.32 -4.03
N ALA A 105 11.29 -7.98 -2.98
CA ALA A 105 12.38 -7.02 -3.12
C ALA A 105 13.44 -7.53 -4.13
N GLY A 106 13.81 -6.71 -5.12
CA GLY A 106 14.75 -7.08 -6.17
C GLY A 106 14.22 -8.10 -7.19
N HIS A 107 12.91 -8.34 -7.22
CA HIS A 107 12.30 -9.26 -8.18
C HIS A 107 12.59 -8.85 -9.63
N CYS A 108 13.12 -9.77 -10.43
CA CYS A 108 13.51 -9.52 -11.82
C CYS A 108 14.55 -8.39 -12.01
N ALA A 109 15.31 -8.01 -10.99
CA ALA A 109 16.38 -7.02 -11.17
C ALA A 109 17.42 -7.53 -12.17
N ALA A 110 17.84 -6.63 -13.09
CA ALA A 110 18.77 -6.95 -14.18
C ALA A 110 20.11 -6.18 -14.06
N ALA A 111 20.13 -5.11 -13.26
CA ALA A 111 21.33 -4.33 -12.96
C ALA A 111 21.11 -3.50 -11.67
N GLY A 112 22.14 -2.76 -11.24
CA GLY A 112 22.06 -1.87 -10.08
C GLY A 112 22.16 -2.58 -8.73
N VAL A 113 21.98 -1.80 -7.65
CA VAL A 113 22.24 -2.26 -6.29
C VAL A 113 21.06 -1.91 -5.38
N ILE A 114 20.61 -2.89 -4.61
CA ILE A 114 19.55 -2.72 -3.61
C ILE A 114 20.11 -3.09 -2.24
N HIS A 115 20.05 -2.14 -1.30
CA HIS A 115 20.50 -2.29 0.08
C HIS A 115 19.29 -2.24 1.03
N ILE A 116 19.13 -3.23 1.88
CA ILE A 116 18.04 -3.33 2.86
C ILE A 116 18.63 -3.47 4.26
N GLY A 117 18.42 -2.44 5.09
CA GLY A 117 18.95 -2.34 6.46
C GLY A 117 18.18 -3.14 7.51
N GLY A 118 17.16 -3.86 7.11
CA GLY A 118 16.34 -4.73 7.93
C GLY A 118 16.16 -6.11 7.30
N ARG A 119 14.92 -6.61 7.34
CA ARG A 119 14.48 -7.87 6.71
C ARG A 119 13.91 -7.60 5.33
N ALA A 120 13.97 -8.60 4.46
CA ALA A 120 13.21 -8.61 3.23
C ALA A 120 12.16 -9.72 3.26
N GLY A 121 11.03 -9.52 2.56
CA GLY A 121 9.93 -10.47 2.55
C GLY A 121 10.17 -11.70 1.67
N ALA A 122 9.10 -12.44 1.40
CA ALA A 122 9.13 -13.62 0.55
C ALA A 122 9.51 -13.27 -0.90
N ARG A 123 10.10 -14.24 -1.62
CA ARG A 123 10.50 -14.10 -3.03
C ARG A 123 11.46 -12.95 -3.32
N SER A 124 12.19 -12.49 -2.32
CA SER A 124 13.24 -11.48 -2.53
C SER A 124 14.33 -12.04 -3.44
N GLY A 125 14.79 -11.23 -4.40
CA GLY A 125 15.79 -11.62 -5.40
C GLY A 125 15.33 -12.68 -6.41
N SER A 126 14.04 -13.06 -6.40
CA SER A 126 13.55 -14.03 -7.38
C SER A 126 13.64 -13.50 -8.81
N LEU A 127 13.97 -14.38 -9.76
CA LEU A 127 14.13 -14.05 -11.18
C LEU A 127 15.18 -12.95 -11.48
N MET A 128 16.10 -12.64 -10.55
CA MET A 128 17.24 -11.77 -10.86
C MET A 128 18.02 -12.34 -12.04
N LYS A 129 18.48 -11.47 -12.94
CA LYS A 129 19.20 -11.84 -14.18
C LYS A 129 20.47 -11.02 -14.30
N HIS A 130 21.41 -11.51 -15.08
CA HIS A 130 22.63 -10.78 -15.41
C HIS A 130 22.80 -10.77 -16.93
N ASP A 131 22.87 -9.57 -17.49
CA ASP A 131 23.35 -9.37 -18.86
C ASP A 131 24.87 -9.10 -18.79
N PRO A 132 25.72 -9.90 -19.43
CA PRO A 132 27.16 -9.73 -19.39
C PRO A 132 27.68 -8.37 -19.90
N LEU A 133 26.86 -7.59 -20.59
CA LEU A 133 27.19 -6.23 -21.03
C LEU A 133 27.17 -5.20 -19.89
N TYR A 134 26.55 -5.54 -18.76
CA TYR A 134 26.37 -4.65 -17.59
C TYR A 134 26.93 -5.30 -16.32
N ALA A 135 27.11 -4.49 -15.28
CA ALA A 135 27.42 -5.02 -13.97
C ALA A 135 26.25 -5.88 -13.44
N PRO A 136 26.53 -7.01 -12.76
CA PRO A 136 25.49 -7.85 -12.21
C PRO A 136 24.62 -7.09 -11.20
N PRO A 137 23.29 -7.37 -11.14
CA PRO A 137 22.45 -6.82 -10.09
C PRO A 137 22.88 -7.34 -8.72
N GLU A 138 22.77 -6.49 -7.70
CA GLU A 138 23.10 -6.84 -6.31
C GLU A 138 21.93 -6.57 -5.36
N LEU A 139 21.68 -7.53 -4.47
CA LEU A 139 20.73 -7.39 -3.36
C LEU A 139 21.42 -7.70 -2.05
N TRP A 140 21.53 -6.71 -1.16
CA TRP A 140 22.12 -6.84 0.16
C TRP A 140 21.05 -6.68 1.25
N VAL A 141 20.95 -7.64 2.16
CA VAL A 141 19.96 -7.67 3.24
C VAL A 141 20.68 -7.88 4.57
N LEU A 142 20.47 -6.95 5.52
CA LEU A 142 21.18 -6.99 6.81
C LEU A 142 20.68 -8.16 7.70
N LYS A 143 19.41 -8.46 7.68
CA LYS A 143 18.84 -9.51 8.54
C LYS A 143 18.54 -10.77 7.72
N ASN A 144 17.29 -11.14 7.59
CA ASN A 144 16.85 -12.34 6.89
C ASN A 144 15.96 -12.01 5.68
N VAL A 145 15.77 -12.97 4.82
CA VAL A 145 14.77 -12.96 3.75
C VAL A 145 13.64 -13.95 4.05
N GLY A 146 12.51 -13.80 3.36
CA GLY A 146 11.35 -14.70 3.51
C GLY A 146 11.45 -15.94 2.62
N SER A 147 10.38 -16.76 2.62
CA SER A 147 10.32 -18.00 1.85
C SER A 147 10.37 -17.78 0.33
N PHE A 148 10.86 -18.76 -0.41
CA PHE A 148 11.03 -18.73 -1.87
C PHE A 148 11.96 -17.62 -2.39
N SER A 149 12.85 -17.10 -1.54
CA SER A 149 13.83 -16.11 -1.98
C SER A 149 14.80 -16.73 -2.97
N PHE A 150 15.20 -15.91 -3.97
CA PHE A 150 16.13 -16.28 -5.06
C PHE A 150 15.60 -17.40 -5.97
N GLU A 151 14.29 -17.71 -5.93
CA GLU A 151 13.71 -18.69 -6.86
C GLU A 151 13.89 -18.23 -8.31
N PHE A 152 14.25 -19.17 -9.20
CA PHE A 152 14.51 -18.93 -10.62
C PHE A 152 15.55 -17.83 -10.89
N MET A 153 16.46 -17.57 -9.97
CA MET A 153 17.55 -16.60 -10.17
C MET A 153 18.46 -17.09 -11.31
N GLY A 154 18.66 -16.25 -12.30
CA GLY A 154 19.48 -16.53 -13.49
C GLY A 154 20.81 -15.78 -13.49
N GLY A 155 21.08 -14.91 -12.50
CA GLY A 155 22.33 -14.16 -12.39
C GLY A 155 22.26 -13.09 -11.32
N GLY A 156 23.39 -12.42 -11.08
CA GLY A 156 23.51 -11.43 -10.03
C GLY A 156 24.11 -11.97 -8.73
N LYS A 157 24.17 -11.13 -7.72
CA LYS A 157 24.70 -11.47 -6.41
C LYS A 157 23.71 -11.06 -5.32
N ALA A 158 23.44 -11.96 -4.39
CA ALA A 158 22.64 -11.67 -3.21
C ALA A 158 23.49 -11.90 -1.94
N VAL A 159 23.34 -11.04 -0.94
CA VAL A 159 24.04 -11.12 0.33
C VAL A 159 23.04 -11.00 1.48
N VAL A 160 22.95 -12.04 2.31
CA VAL A 160 22.08 -12.08 3.48
C VAL A 160 22.95 -12.20 4.73
N CYS A 161 23.04 -11.11 5.52
CA CYS A 161 23.99 -11.02 6.62
C CYS A 161 23.53 -11.77 7.88
N GLY A 162 22.25 -12.12 8.03
CA GLY A 162 21.74 -12.84 9.18
C GLY A 162 21.93 -12.16 10.52
N TYR A 163 22.06 -10.84 10.55
CA TYR A 163 22.24 -10.08 11.78
C TYR A 163 20.95 -10.04 12.60
N ASP A 164 21.07 -10.24 13.92
CA ASP A 164 19.92 -10.26 14.84
C ASP A 164 18.83 -11.26 14.40
N CYS A 165 19.26 -12.46 14.00
CA CYS A 165 18.41 -13.55 13.52
C CYS A 165 18.56 -14.84 14.33
N GLU A 166 19.18 -14.78 15.50
CA GLU A 166 19.33 -15.92 16.41
C GLU A 166 17.93 -16.42 16.81
N GLY A 167 17.75 -17.71 16.74
CA GLY A 167 16.44 -18.36 16.98
C GLY A 167 15.53 -18.43 15.76
N LEU A 168 15.94 -17.96 14.57
CA LEU A 168 15.31 -18.36 13.33
C LEU A 168 15.87 -19.70 12.87
N PRO A 169 15.02 -20.64 12.42
CA PRO A 169 15.47 -21.91 11.85
C PRO A 169 16.20 -21.70 10.51
N SER A 170 15.92 -20.62 9.80
CA SER A 170 16.60 -20.24 8.56
C SER A 170 16.53 -18.74 8.33
N VAL A 171 17.64 -18.12 7.95
CA VAL A 171 17.70 -16.73 7.51
C VAL A 171 17.26 -16.56 6.05
N LEU A 172 17.14 -17.67 5.31
CA LEU A 172 16.68 -17.69 3.91
C LEU A 172 15.19 -18.04 3.75
N GLY A 173 14.49 -18.30 4.86
CA GLY A 173 13.11 -18.78 4.81
C GLY A 173 13.01 -20.23 4.38
N GLU A 174 11.82 -20.62 3.90
CA GLU A 174 11.55 -21.97 3.38
C GLU A 174 11.79 -21.99 1.87
N ARG A 175 12.33 -23.12 1.37
CA ARG A 175 12.55 -23.39 -0.06
C ARG A 175 13.29 -22.26 -0.79
N PRO A 176 14.47 -21.83 -0.31
CA PRO A 176 15.27 -20.82 -1.00
C PRO A 176 15.86 -21.38 -2.29
N CYS A 177 16.16 -20.52 -3.24
CA CYS A 177 16.91 -20.82 -4.47
C CYS A 177 16.28 -21.88 -5.38
N VAL A 178 15.00 -22.21 -5.24
CA VAL A 178 14.32 -23.20 -6.10
C VAL A 178 14.41 -22.76 -7.57
N GLY A 179 14.94 -23.66 -8.44
CA GLY A 179 15.09 -23.39 -9.87
C GLY A 179 16.14 -22.31 -10.20
N MET A 180 17.06 -22.02 -9.29
CA MET A 180 18.16 -21.12 -9.53
C MET A 180 19.14 -21.73 -10.54
N VAL A 181 19.42 -21.01 -11.62
CA VAL A 181 20.27 -21.48 -12.73
C VAL A 181 21.53 -20.62 -12.94
N GLY A 182 21.66 -19.53 -12.17
CA GLY A 182 22.80 -18.60 -12.24
C GLY A 182 22.86 -17.68 -11.04
N GLY A 183 23.98 -16.96 -10.91
CA GLY A 183 24.22 -16.05 -9.79
C GLY A 183 24.80 -16.73 -8.55
N ILE A 184 24.98 -15.97 -7.48
CA ILE A 184 25.54 -16.41 -6.21
C ILE A 184 24.72 -15.79 -5.06
N VAL A 185 24.40 -16.61 -4.06
CA VAL A 185 23.82 -16.14 -2.79
C VAL A 185 24.85 -16.36 -1.68
N TYR A 186 25.33 -15.28 -1.09
CA TYR A 186 26.16 -15.31 0.11
C TYR A 186 25.26 -15.21 1.34
N VAL A 187 25.46 -16.09 2.30
CA VAL A 187 24.63 -16.17 3.48
C VAL A 187 25.45 -16.40 4.74
N ARG A 188 25.12 -15.66 5.80
CA ARG A 188 25.60 -15.87 7.16
C ARG A 188 24.41 -16.17 8.08
N GLY A 189 24.61 -17.12 9.00
CA GLY A 189 23.57 -17.53 9.94
C GLY A 189 22.95 -18.89 9.61
N ALA A 190 21.95 -19.29 10.37
CA ALA A 190 21.32 -20.59 10.24
C ALA A 190 20.47 -20.68 8.96
N PHE A 191 20.63 -21.73 8.18
CA PHE A 191 19.77 -22.13 7.07
C PHE A 191 19.90 -23.63 6.83
N SER A 192 18.94 -24.23 6.10
CA SER A 192 19.05 -25.63 5.68
C SER A 192 20.06 -25.73 4.54
N GLU A 193 21.09 -26.58 4.70
CA GLU A 193 22.00 -26.91 3.62
C GLU A 193 21.43 -27.97 2.65
N ASP A 194 20.25 -28.51 2.96
CA ASP A 194 19.47 -29.36 2.07
C ASP A 194 18.75 -28.48 1.02
N VAL A 195 19.52 -28.02 0.05
CA VAL A 195 19.06 -27.27 -1.11
C VAL A 195 18.78 -28.20 -2.27
N ALA A 196 18.23 -27.70 -3.37
CA ALA A 196 17.96 -28.51 -4.56
C ALA A 196 19.25 -29.18 -5.10
N ASP A 197 19.10 -30.40 -5.66
CA ASP A 197 20.22 -31.23 -6.13
C ASP A 197 21.11 -30.59 -7.21
N ASP A 198 20.63 -29.52 -7.86
CA ASP A 198 21.33 -28.76 -8.87
C ASP A 198 22.11 -27.56 -8.31
N LEU A 199 22.14 -27.40 -7.00
CA LEU A 199 22.86 -26.36 -6.28
C LEU A 199 23.98 -26.93 -5.40
N ALA A 200 25.01 -26.11 -5.19
CA ALA A 200 26.08 -26.38 -4.25
C ALA A 200 26.07 -25.35 -3.11
N VAL A 201 26.34 -25.85 -1.89
CA VAL A 201 26.67 -25.02 -0.73
C VAL A 201 28.14 -25.20 -0.44
N SER A 202 28.90 -24.11 -0.42
CA SER A 202 30.35 -24.17 -0.17
C SER A 202 30.84 -23.04 0.73
N GLY A 203 32.07 -23.18 1.25
CA GLY A 203 32.76 -22.06 1.90
C GLY A 203 33.16 -20.98 0.90
N LEU A 204 33.60 -19.84 1.40
CA LEU A 204 34.07 -18.72 0.59
C LEU A 204 35.49 -18.98 0.06
N GLU A 205 35.76 -18.52 -1.15
CA GLU A 205 37.08 -18.43 -1.75
C GLU A 205 37.65 -17.01 -1.59
N SER A 206 38.92 -16.81 -1.94
CA SER A 206 39.59 -15.51 -1.78
C SER A 206 38.88 -14.37 -2.51
N ASP A 207 38.35 -14.64 -3.71
CA ASP A 207 37.64 -13.66 -4.51
C ASP A 207 36.26 -13.32 -3.92
N ASP A 208 35.59 -14.31 -3.30
CA ASP A 208 34.33 -14.09 -2.58
C ASP A 208 34.56 -13.16 -1.38
N ILE A 209 35.64 -13.45 -0.60
CA ILE A 209 36.01 -12.62 0.56
C ILE A 209 36.33 -11.18 0.13
N ALA A 210 37.14 -11.03 -0.91
CA ALA A 210 37.48 -9.68 -1.42
C ALA A 210 36.24 -8.90 -1.88
N TYR A 211 35.29 -9.57 -2.53
CA TYR A 211 34.03 -8.96 -2.95
C TYR A 211 33.16 -8.56 -1.75
N LEU A 212 32.99 -9.47 -0.79
CA LEU A 212 32.16 -9.22 0.39
C LEU A 212 32.77 -8.13 1.28
N ASP A 213 34.10 -8.12 1.46
CA ASP A 213 34.82 -7.15 2.27
C ASP A 213 34.60 -5.73 1.74
N ALA A 214 34.84 -5.51 0.46
CA ALA A 214 34.64 -4.22 -0.20
C ALA A 214 33.16 -3.77 -0.22
N GLY A 215 32.24 -4.73 -0.43
CA GLY A 215 30.82 -4.47 -0.50
C GLY A 215 30.17 -4.21 0.87
N LEU A 216 30.61 -4.94 1.89
CA LEU A 216 30.04 -4.86 3.25
C LEU A 216 30.22 -3.48 3.87
N GLU A 217 31.40 -2.86 3.73
CA GLU A 217 31.65 -1.51 4.24
C GLU A 217 30.70 -0.48 3.58
N THR A 218 30.59 -0.57 2.25
CA THR A 218 29.67 0.28 1.46
C THR A 218 28.22 0.08 1.85
N PHE A 219 27.79 -1.17 2.00
CA PHE A 219 26.44 -1.55 2.41
C PHE A 219 26.09 -0.99 3.79
N LEU A 220 26.92 -1.29 4.78
CA LEU A 220 26.67 -0.88 6.17
C LEU A 220 26.66 0.63 6.34
N SER A 221 27.54 1.33 5.64
CA SER A 221 27.54 2.79 5.61
C SER A 221 26.22 3.33 5.02
N ALA A 222 25.75 2.76 3.91
CA ALA A 222 24.52 3.19 3.26
C ALA A 222 23.27 3.01 4.13
N VAL A 223 23.18 1.89 4.86
CA VAL A 223 22.05 1.62 5.77
C VAL A 223 22.23 2.25 7.16
N GLY A 224 23.35 2.95 7.41
CA GLY A 224 23.59 3.65 8.67
C GLY A 224 24.03 2.76 9.82
N ARG A 225 24.70 1.64 9.56
CA ARG A 225 25.13 0.64 10.54
C ARG A 225 26.63 0.25 10.41
N PRO A 226 27.55 1.25 10.22
CA PRO A 226 28.97 0.94 10.01
C PRO A 226 29.61 0.17 11.18
N GLU A 227 29.09 0.31 12.38
CA GLU A 227 29.58 -0.37 13.58
C GLU A 227 29.50 -1.91 13.51
N LEU A 228 28.66 -2.45 12.61
CA LEU A 228 28.45 -3.89 12.47
C LEU A 228 29.54 -4.57 11.64
N TYR A 229 30.44 -3.83 11.01
CA TYR A 229 31.47 -4.40 10.15
C TYR A 229 32.32 -5.45 10.89
N ALA A 230 32.81 -5.14 12.09
CA ALA A 230 33.63 -6.07 12.86
C ALA A 230 32.92 -7.39 13.24
N VAL A 231 31.58 -7.35 13.37
CA VAL A 231 30.78 -8.55 13.67
C VAL A 231 30.52 -9.37 12.41
N LEU A 232 30.30 -8.71 11.27
CA LEU A 232 29.90 -9.37 10.03
C LEU A 232 31.09 -9.78 9.15
N SER A 233 32.30 -9.33 9.43
CA SER A 233 33.53 -9.67 8.70
C SER A 233 34.21 -10.95 9.17
N ASP A 234 33.58 -11.75 10.04
CA ASP A 234 34.04 -13.12 10.30
C ASP A 234 33.61 -14.04 9.14
N TRP A 235 34.49 -14.14 8.14
CA TRP A 235 34.21 -14.88 6.92
C TRP A 235 34.05 -16.39 7.14
N SER A 236 34.44 -16.93 8.29
CA SER A 236 34.26 -18.35 8.62
C SER A 236 32.78 -18.73 8.84
N GLU A 237 31.94 -17.75 9.20
CA GLU A 237 30.50 -17.94 9.42
C GLU A 237 29.68 -17.87 8.11
N TRP A 238 30.33 -17.54 6.98
CA TRP A 238 29.64 -17.37 5.71
C TRP A 238 29.69 -18.63 4.85
N ARG A 239 28.68 -18.78 4.03
CA ARG A 239 28.56 -19.80 2.98
C ARG A 239 28.12 -19.13 1.70
N LYS A 240 28.41 -19.78 0.57
CA LYS A 240 27.84 -19.41 -0.72
C LYS A 240 26.99 -20.53 -1.29
N ILE A 241 25.87 -20.17 -1.89
CA ILE A 241 24.98 -21.05 -2.66
C ILE A 241 25.11 -20.64 -4.12
N HIS A 242 25.35 -21.59 -4.99
CA HIS A 242 25.47 -21.35 -6.42
C HIS A 242 25.04 -22.58 -7.21
N PRO A 243 24.60 -22.44 -8.47
CA PRO A 243 24.30 -23.58 -9.32
C PRO A 243 25.54 -24.44 -9.56
N LEU A 244 25.36 -25.74 -9.56
CA LEU A 244 26.37 -26.64 -10.08
C LEU A 244 26.57 -26.31 -11.56
N THR A 245 27.82 -26.07 -11.99
CA THR A 245 28.13 -25.78 -13.39
C THR A 245 27.53 -26.89 -14.27
N LEU A 246 26.78 -26.51 -15.27
CA LEU A 246 26.13 -27.42 -16.22
C LEU A 246 27.16 -28.18 -17.06
N GLY A 247 27.97 -29.00 -16.43
CA GLY A 247 28.77 -30.04 -17.07
C GLY A 247 27.89 -31.25 -17.31
N GLY A 248 26.98 -31.18 -18.30
CA GLY A 248 26.38 -32.36 -18.87
C GLY A 248 25.05 -32.86 -18.31
N HIS A 249 24.34 -32.10 -17.51
CA HIS A 249 22.93 -32.42 -17.27
C HIS A 249 22.08 -31.84 -18.40
N SER A 250 21.70 -32.67 -19.35
CA SER A 250 20.56 -32.38 -20.19
C SER A 250 19.38 -32.15 -19.23
N LEU A 251 18.72 -31.01 -19.33
CA LEU A 251 17.38 -30.82 -18.77
C LEU A 251 16.43 -31.81 -19.45
N GLY A 252 16.60 -33.10 -19.08
CA GLY A 252 15.86 -34.24 -19.60
C GLY A 252 14.52 -34.38 -18.93
N THR A 253 13.75 -33.31 -18.89
CA THR A 253 12.34 -33.44 -18.66
C THR A 253 11.64 -32.96 -19.93
N ASP A 254 11.02 -33.91 -20.63
CA ASP A 254 10.05 -33.56 -21.65
C ASP A 254 9.11 -32.51 -21.09
N PRO A 255 8.84 -31.40 -21.80
CA PRO A 255 7.96 -30.36 -21.33
C PRO A 255 6.61 -30.96 -20.96
N MET A 256 6.28 -30.92 -19.67
CA MET A 256 5.00 -31.42 -19.20
C MET A 256 3.91 -30.38 -19.47
N PRO A 257 2.83 -30.75 -20.18
CA PRO A 257 1.71 -29.83 -20.38
C PRO A 257 1.16 -29.33 -19.05
N MET A 258 0.78 -28.09 -18.94
CA MET A 258 0.28 -27.46 -17.71
C MET A 258 -0.85 -28.26 -17.05
N LYS A 259 -1.74 -28.87 -17.85
CA LYS A 259 -2.80 -29.74 -17.32
C LYS A 259 -2.26 -30.97 -16.61
N ALA A 260 -1.21 -31.59 -17.13
CA ALA A 260 -0.56 -32.75 -16.50
C ALA A 260 0.25 -32.33 -15.28
N PHE A 261 0.95 -31.18 -15.35
CA PHE A 261 1.65 -30.60 -14.23
C PHE A 261 0.69 -30.32 -13.06
N ARG A 262 -0.44 -29.68 -13.29
CA ARG A 262 -1.45 -29.42 -12.26
C ARG A 262 -2.00 -30.71 -11.65
N ALA A 263 -2.27 -31.72 -12.48
CA ALA A 263 -2.78 -33.01 -12.01
C ALA A 263 -1.77 -33.78 -11.16
N LYS A 264 -0.46 -33.54 -11.35
CA LYS A 264 0.62 -34.20 -10.61
C LYS A 264 1.08 -33.40 -9.39
N GLU A 265 1.20 -32.07 -9.51
CA GLU A 265 1.91 -31.26 -8.53
C GLU A 265 0.96 -30.41 -7.65
N TRP A 266 -0.28 -30.17 -8.11
CA TRP A 266 -1.30 -29.45 -7.35
C TRP A 266 -2.28 -30.42 -6.67
N ILE A 267 -1.76 -31.44 -6.08
CA ILE A 267 -2.48 -32.45 -5.33
C ILE A 267 -1.77 -32.69 -4.01
N GLN A 268 -2.44 -33.38 -3.08
CA GLN A 268 -1.81 -33.76 -1.83
C GLN A 268 -0.60 -34.68 -2.11
N GLY A 269 0.57 -34.29 -1.62
CA GLY A 269 1.84 -34.98 -1.88
C GLY A 269 2.64 -34.46 -3.08
N GLY A 270 2.11 -33.52 -3.87
CA GLY A 270 2.85 -32.82 -4.92
C GLY A 270 3.62 -31.60 -4.38
N ILE A 271 4.37 -30.92 -5.26
CA ILE A 271 5.19 -29.73 -4.89
C ILE A 271 4.35 -28.62 -4.26
N PHE A 272 3.09 -28.48 -4.69
CA PHE A 272 2.15 -27.47 -4.19
C PHE A 272 1.10 -28.04 -3.22
N SER A 273 1.37 -29.16 -2.60
CA SER A 273 0.41 -29.86 -1.74
C SER A 273 -0.07 -29.04 -0.54
N ASP A 274 0.75 -28.12 -0.05
CA ASP A 274 0.44 -27.22 1.07
C ASP A 274 -0.56 -26.10 0.69
N VAL A 275 -0.74 -25.84 -0.60
CA VAL A 275 -1.72 -24.88 -1.16
C VAL A 275 -2.97 -25.57 -1.70
N CYS A 276 -2.94 -26.88 -1.96
CA CYS A 276 -4.05 -27.67 -2.46
C CYS A 276 -4.88 -28.21 -1.28
N ARG A 277 -5.77 -27.39 -0.75
CA ARG A 277 -6.79 -27.84 0.20
C ARG A 277 -8.16 -27.82 -0.48
N ASP A 278 -8.95 -28.90 -0.28
CA ASP A 278 -10.28 -29.07 -0.87
C ASP A 278 -11.33 -28.12 -0.29
N ASP A 279 -11.06 -27.57 0.87
CA ASP A 279 -11.87 -26.51 1.42
C ASP A 279 -11.29 -25.16 0.94
N PHE A 280 -11.99 -24.51 0.07
CA PHE A 280 -11.82 -23.08 -0.26
C PHE A 280 -12.05 -22.16 0.96
N VAL A 281 -11.78 -22.61 2.14
CA VAL A 281 -11.50 -21.71 3.24
C VAL A 281 -10.22 -21.01 2.83
N VAL A 282 -10.33 -19.77 2.40
CA VAL A 282 -9.25 -18.81 2.40
C VAL A 282 -8.77 -18.68 3.85
N ASN A 283 -8.14 -19.71 4.35
CA ASN A 283 -7.16 -19.53 5.40
C ASN A 283 -6.26 -18.46 4.82
N ALA A 284 -6.28 -17.31 5.47
CA ALA A 284 -5.41 -16.25 5.05
C ALA A 284 -4.08 -16.91 4.71
N THR A 285 -3.74 -16.95 3.42
CA THR A 285 -2.45 -17.41 2.89
C THR A 285 -1.33 -16.46 3.31
N VAL A 286 -1.63 -15.65 4.27
CA VAL A 286 -0.67 -15.06 5.16
C VAL A 286 -0.10 -16.25 5.91
N ALA A 287 0.94 -16.86 5.37
CA ALA A 287 1.70 -17.87 6.08
C ALA A 287 1.98 -17.30 7.47
N ARG A 288 1.27 -17.84 8.47
CA ARG A 288 1.54 -17.59 9.88
C ARG A 288 2.77 -18.42 10.28
N GLY A 289 3.77 -18.51 9.39
CA GLY A 289 5.04 -19.14 9.70
C GLY A 289 5.87 -18.21 10.57
N LEU A 290 6.80 -18.79 11.33
CA LEU A 290 7.81 -18.06 12.12
C LEU A 290 8.53 -16.97 11.30
N TYR A 291 8.61 -17.15 9.99
CA TYR A 291 9.24 -16.20 9.06
C TYR A 291 8.41 -14.94 8.86
N ARG A 292 7.08 -15.03 8.78
CA ARG A 292 6.23 -13.85 8.60
C ARG A 292 5.99 -13.04 9.85
N GLN A 293 6.19 -13.60 11.04
CA GLN A 293 6.17 -12.82 12.28
C GLN A 293 7.29 -11.79 12.34
N ARG A 294 8.31 -11.91 11.47
CA ARG A 294 9.45 -11.00 11.36
C ARG A 294 9.51 -10.27 10.02
N VAL A 295 8.45 -10.33 9.23
CA VAL A 295 8.27 -9.48 8.04
C VAL A 295 7.85 -8.08 8.51
N PRO A 296 8.15 -7.03 7.74
CA PRO A 296 7.79 -5.66 8.08
C PRO A 296 6.35 -5.52 8.52
N SER A 297 6.14 -4.85 9.64
CA SER A 297 4.80 -4.41 10.02
C SER A 297 4.40 -3.27 9.11
N TRP A 298 3.46 -3.54 8.23
CA TRP A 298 2.94 -2.56 7.30
C TRP A 298 1.64 -1.96 7.84
N ASP A 299 1.60 -0.62 7.94
CA ASP A 299 0.36 0.08 8.30
C ASP A 299 -0.43 0.41 7.03
N ASN A 300 -1.42 -0.41 6.71
CA ASN A 300 -2.34 -0.16 5.60
C ASN A 300 -3.11 1.18 5.73
N ALA A 301 -3.17 1.77 6.92
CA ALA A 301 -3.82 3.07 7.10
C ALA A 301 -3.06 4.20 6.39
N ALA A 302 -1.75 4.03 6.16
CA ALA A 302 -0.94 4.98 5.41
C ALA A 302 -1.15 4.88 3.89
N CYS A 303 -1.75 3.80 3.39
CA CYS A 303 -1.96 3.52 1.96
C CYS A 303 -3.44 3.37 1.66
N ALA A 304 -4.12 4.46 1.35
CA ALA A 304 -5.52 4.38 0.97
C ALA A 304 -5.69 3.67 -0.39
N ALA A 305 -6.74 2.85 -0.48
CA ALA A 305 -7.06 2.15 -1.71
C ALA A 305 -7.55 3.11 -2.82
N PRO A 306 -7.37 2.80 -4.12
CA PRO A 306 -7.82 3.66 -5.22
C PRO A 306 -9.30 4.04 -5.15
N CYS A 307 -10.14 3.20 -4.60
CA CYS A 307 -11.56 3.49 -4.38
C CYS A 307 -11.81 4.66 -3.41
N GLU A 308 -10.91 4.90 -2.46
CA GLU A 308 -11.01 6.02 -1.52
C GLU A 308 -10.66 7.35 -2.20
N PHE A 309 -9.65 7.34 -3.08
CA PHE A 309 -9.28 8.54 -3.87
C PHE A 309 -10.35 8.93 -4.89
N ARG A 310 -11.02 7.95 -5.48
CA ARG A 310 -12.11 8.19 -6.41
C ARG A 310 -13.40 8.63 -5.71
N CYS A 311 -13.51 8.45 -4.39
CA CYS A 311 -14.67 8.88 -3.63
C CYS A 311 -14.59 10.40 -3.30
N PRO A 312 -15.53 11.23 -3.79
CA PRO A 312 -15.50 12.68 -3.50
C PRO A 312 -15.62 13.00 -2.00
N ALA A 313 -16.19 12.08 -1.20
CA ALA A 313 -16.29 12.20 0.24
C ALA A 313 -15.15 11.52 0.98
N SER A 314 -14.18 10.92 0.29
CA SER A 314 -13.01 10.22 0.87
C SER A 314 -13.40 9.17 1.92
N ILE A 315 -14.48 8.43 1.67
CA ILE A 315 -14.96 7.39 2.60
C ILE A 315 -13.91 6.26 2.64
N PRO A 316 -13.39 5.89 3.84
CA PRO A 316 -12.33 4.89 3.99
C PRO A 316 -12.87 3.47 3.78
N THR A 317 -13.13 3.13 2.54
CA THR A 317 -13.75 1.87 2.13
C THR A 317 -12.90 0.66 2.53
N GLN A 318 -11.59 0.75 2.38
CA GLN A 318 -10.67 -0.31 2.78
C GLN A 318 -10.77 -0.59 4.29
N LEU A 319 -10.75 0.44 5.12
CA LEU A 319 -10.91 0.29 6.57
C LEU A 319 -12.27 -0.33 6.93
N ARG A 320 -13.33 0.07 6.25
CA ARG A 320 -14.67 -0.51 6.44
C ARG A 320 -14.67 -2.02 6.16
N TYR A 321 -14.05 -2.46 5.07
CA TYR A 321 -13.92 -3.90 4.77
C TYR A 321 -13.01 -4.63 5.76
N ASN A 322 -11.95 -4.01 6.25
CA ASN A 322 -11.09 -4.59 7.29
C ASN A 322 -11.86 -4.79 8.60
N LEU A 323 -12.71 -3.83 8.98
CA LEU A 323 -13.60 -3.97 10.14
C LEU A 323 -14.60 -5.12 9.95
N LEU A 324 -15.21 -5.27 8.75
CA LEU A 324 -16.09 -6.40 8.44
C LEU A 324 -15.35 -7.74 8.55
N ARG A 325 -14.15 -7.83 8.02
CA ARG A 325 -13.31 -9.04 8.14
C ARG A 325 -12.95 -9.37 9.59
N ALA A 326 -12.82 -8.36 10.44
CA ALA A 326 -12.61 -8.51 11.88
C ALA A 326 -13.88 -8.83 12.68
N GLY A 327 -15.05 -9.00 12.02
CA GLY A 327 -16.35 -9.21 12.65
C GLY A 327 -16.95 -7.95 13.30
N LYS A 328 -16.35 -6.77 13.11
CA LYS A 328 -16.80 -5.49 13.68
C LYS A 328 -17.82 -4.81 12.75
N VAL A 329 -18.94 -5.47 12.54
CA VAL A 329 -19.94 -5.08 11.53
C VAL A 329 -20.53 -3.70 11.80
N GLU A 330 -20.93 -3.43 13.05
CA GLU A 330 -21.51 -2.14 13.42
C GLU A 330 -20.51 -1.00 13.25
N GLU A 331 -19.24 -1.19 13.66
CA GLU A 331 -18.19 -0.20 13.48
C GLU A 331 -17.96 0.12 12.00
N ALA A 332 -17.93 -0.91 11.14
CA ALA A 332 -17.76 -0.77 9.70
C ALA A 332 -18.87 0.04 9.04
N TYR A 333 -20.12 -0.20 9.46
CA TYR A 333 -21.28 0.51 8.93
C TYR A 333 -21.37 1.94 9.47
N LYS A 334 -21.03 2.14 10.74
CA LYS A 334 -21.11 3.44 11.41
C LYS A 334 -20.02 4.42 10.93
N LEU A 335 -18.85 3.91 10.57
CA LEU A 335 -17.72 4.73 10.15
C LEU A 335 -18.04 5.70 9.01
N VAL A 336 -18.95 5.32 8.09
CA VAL A 336 -19.37 6.19 6.98
C VAL A 336 -20.02 7.50 7.46
N LEU A 337 -20.64 7.50 8.64
CA LEU A 337 -21.28 8.68 9.21
C LEU A 337 -20.28 9.78 9.61
N ASP A 338 -19.00 9.47 9.68
CA ASP A 338 -17.93 10.46 9.86
C ASP A 338 -17.69 11.29 8.58
N TYR A 339 -18.13 10.77 7.45
CA TYR A 339 -17.89 11.34 6.11
C TYR A 339 -19.15 11.90 5.46
N THR A 340 -20.30 11.23 5.63
CA THR A 340 -21.58 11.66 5.09
C THR A 340 -22.75 11.23 5.98
N PRO A 341 -23.79 12.07 6.18
CA PRO A 341 -25.01 11.65 6.84
C PRO A 341 -25.94 10.81 5.92
N PHE A 342 -25.62 10.70 4.62
CA PHE A 342 -26.42 10.09 3.57
C PHE A 342 -25.82 8.80 3.00
N PRO A 343 -25.52 7.78 3.84
CA PRO A 343 -24.94 6.54 3.33
C PRO A 343 -25.91 5.75 2.45
N GLY A 344 -27.20 5.72 2.77
CA GLY A 344 -28.21 4.96 2.03
C GLY A 344 -28.72 5.68 0.80
N SER A 345 -29.13 6.95 0.97
CA SER A 345 -29.70 7.73 -0.14
C SER A 345 -28.66 8.15 -1.17
N VAL A 346 -27.52 8.73 -0.73
CA VAL A 346 -26.50 9.20 -1.66
C VAL A 346 -25.56 8.07 -2.03
N CYS A 347 -24.78 7.53 -1.12
CA CYS A 347 -23.74 6.53 -1.42
C CYS A 347 -24.34 5.23 -2.00
N GLY A 348 -25.36 4.69 -1.34
CA GLY A 348 -25.99 3.42 -1.72
C GLY A 348 -27.08 3.52 -2.80
N GLY A 349 -27.65 4.73 -3.03
CA GLY A 349 -28.82 4.92 -3.89
C GLY A 349 -28.54 5.63 -5.21
N VAL A 350 -28.01 6.86 -5.17
CA VAL A 350 -27.92 7.71 -6.35
C VAL A 350 -26.50 7.97 -6.85
N CYS A 351 -25.47 7.62 -6.08
CA CYS A 351 -24.07 7.79 -6.47
C CYS A 351 -23.76 7.02 -7.76
N PRO A 352 -23.02 7.59 -8.71
CA PRO A 352 -22.53 6.88 -9.89
C PRO A 352 -21.41 5.86 -9.56
N ASN A 353 -21.00 5.77 -8.29
CA ASN A 353 -20.00 4.83 -7.76
C ASN A 353 -18.60 4.94 -8.40
N PRO A 354 -17.98 6.14 -8.46
CA PRO A 354 -16.62 6.29 -8.99
C PRO A 354 -15.58 5.45 -8.23
N CYS A 355 -15.88 5.10 -6.98
CA CYS A 355 -15.08 4.15 -6.20
C CYS A 355 -15.02 2.75 -6.83
N MET A 356 -16.12 2.30 -7.46
CA MET A 356 -16.15 1.00 -8.15
C MET A 356 -15.39 1.07 -9.48
N GLU A 357 -15.43 2.18 -10.19
CA GLU A 357 -14.62 2.40 -11.39
C GLU A 357 -13.11 2.38 -11.06
N GLY A 358 -12.73 2.91 -9.89
CA GLY A 358 -11.34 2.87 -9.40
C GLY A 358 -10.94 1.57 -8.73
N CYS A 359 -11.82 0.58 -8.65
CA CYS A 359 -11.53 -0.69 -7.99
C CYS A 359 -10.56 -1.54 -8.81
N THR A 360 -9.36 -1.80 -8.27
CA THR A 360 -8.34 -2.63 -8.95
C THR A 360 -8.81 -4.06 -9.23
N ARG A 361 -9.74 -4.59 -8.44
CA ARG A 361 -10.35 -5.89 -8.68
C ARG A 361 -11.11 -5.95 -10.01
N GLY A 362 -11.69 -4.83 -10.46
CA GLY A 362 -12.35 -4.75 -11.76
C GLY A 362 -11.46 -5.08 -12.96
N GLY A 363 -10.13 -5.00 -12.81
CA GLY A 363 -9.17 -5.46 -13.82
C GLY A 363 -8.93 -6.98 -13.81
N ILE A 364 -9.44 -7.70 -12.82
CA ILE A 364 -9.27 -9.15 -12.65
C ILE A 364 -10.58 -9.89 -12.95
N ASP A 365 -11.67 -9.45 -12.32
CA ASP A 365 -13.03 -10.01 -12.48
C ASP A 365 -14.09 -8.89 -12.38
N GLU A 366 -14.68 -8.67 -11.22
CA GLU A 366 -15.69 -7.63 -11.01
C GLU A 366 -15.29 -6.70 -9.87
N ALA A 367 -15.62 -5.42 -10.02
CA ALA A 367 -15.42 -4.46 -8.96
C ALA A 367 -16.21 -4.85 -7.70
N VAL A 368 -15.60 -4.65 -6.55
CA VAL A 368 -16.28 -4.87 -5.26
C VAL A 368 -17.51 -3.97 -5.19
N GLN A 369 -18.66 -4.53 -4.75
CA GLN A 369 -19.96 -3.84 -4.64
C GLN A 369 -19.96 -2.82 -3.48
N ILE A 370 -19.13 -1.79 -3.60
CA ILE A 370 -18.88 -0.79 -2.54
C ILE A 370 -20.16 -0.01 -2.21
N GLY A 371 -21.01 0.29 -3.20
CA GLY A 371 -22.29 0.95 -2.98
C GLY A 371 -23.24 0.20 -2.04
N ALA A 372 -23.13 -1.13 -1.99
CA ALA A 372 -23.93 -1.94 -1.06
C ALA A 372 -23.65 -1.60 0.41
N LEU A 373 -22.41 -1.23 0.77
CA LEU A 373 -22.07 -0.78 2.12
C LEU A 373 -22.83 0.48 2.53
N GLY A 374 -23.16 1.36 1.57
CA GLY A 374 -24.01 2.52 1.83
C GLY A 374 -25.39 2.11 2.30
N ARG A 375 -26.03 1.18 1.59
CA ARG A 375 -27.36 0.65 1.96
C ARG A 375 -27.38 -0.07 3.30
N CYS A 376 -26.34 -0.85 3.60
CA CYS A 376 -26.21 -1.53 4.90
C CYS A 376 -25.98 -0.57 6.07
N SER A 377 -25.64 0.69 5.81
CA SER A 377 -25.31 1.69 6.83
C SER A 377 -26.49 2.61 7.19
N ILE A 378 -27.72 2.25 6.80
CA ILE A 378 -28.93 3.05 7.09
C ILE A 378 -29.32 2.92 8.57
N ASP A 379 -29.37 1.70 9.10
CA ASP A 379 -29.89 1.39 10.43
C ASP A 379 -28.75 1.22 11.45
N VAL A 380 -27.88 2.21 11.58
CA VAL A 380 -26.75 2.21 12.52
C VAL A 380 -26.99 3.20 13.67
N SER A 381 -26.43 2.88 14.83
CA SER A 381 -26.53 3.73 16.01
C SER A 381 -25.91 5.12 15.78
N LEU A 382 -26.51 6.15 16.38
CA LEU A 382 -25.99 7.52 16.30
C LEU A 382 -24.57 7.62 16.87
N PRO A 383 -23.66 8.33 16.20
CA PRO A 383 -22.38 8.70 16.82
C PRO A 383 -22.64 9.68 17.98
N ARG A 384 -21.80 9.58 19.02
CA ARG A 384 -21.89 10.53 20.14
C ARG A 384 -21.37 11.90 19.70
N PRO A 385 -22.11 13.00 19.89
CA PRO A 385 -21.59 14.33 19.65
C PRO A 385 -20.49 14.68 20.68
N THR A 386 -19.62 15.59 20.29
CA THR A 386 -18.73 16.26 21.28
C THR A 386 -19.56 17.14 22.21
N GLY A 387 -19.05 17.48 23.37
CA GLY A 387 -19.76 18.35 24.32
C GLY A 387 -20.16 19.69 23.69
N PRO A 388 -21.20 20.37 24.24
CA PRO A 388 -21.75 21.59 23.68
C PRO A 388 -20.70 22.72 23.66
N THR A 389 -20.60 23.41 22.53
CA THR A 389 -19.67 24.54 22.34
C THR A 389 -20.28 25.90 22.69
N GLY A 390 -21.61 25.97 22.88
CA GLY A 390 -22.34 27.21 23.06
C GLY A 390 -22.44 28.07 21.78
N LYS A 391 -21.96 27.59 20.63
CA LYS A 391 -21.99 28.29 19.35
C LYS A 391 -23.25 27.95 18.58
N LYS A 392 -23.89 28.98 17.98
CA LYS A 392 -25.10 28.89 17.17
C LYS A 392 -24.76 29.09 15.70
N VAL A 393 -25.21 28.14 14.87
CA VAL A 393 -24.99 28.22 13.42
C VAL A 393 -26.32 28.11 12.68
N ALA A 394 -26.58 29.06 11.80
CA ALA A 394 -27.71 29.02 10.87
C ALA A 394 -27.22 28.45 9.52
N VAL A 395 -27.98 27.52 8.97
CA VAL A 395 -27.74 26.96 7.62
C VAL A 395 -28.95 27.28 6.75
N ILE A 396 -28.72 27.98 5.63
CA ILE A 396 -29.76 28.36 4.67
C ILE A 396 -29.71 27.40 3.48
N GLY A 397 -30.73 26.56 3.34
CA GLY A 397 -30.86 25.51 2.35
C GLY A 397 -30.80 24.12 2.97
N GLY A 398 -31.89 23.38 2.88
CA GLY A 398 -32.09 22.02 3.39
C GLY A 398 -31.75 20.92 2.37
N GLY A 399 -30.91 21.23 1.37
CA GLY A 399 -30.37 20.24 0.45
C GLY A 399 -29.21 19.44 1.02
N VAL A 400 -28.64 18.53 0.23
CA VAL A 400 -27.54 17.63 0.65
C VAL A 400 -26.35 18.38 1.24
N ALA A 401 -25.97 19.51 0.64
CA ALA A 401 -24.83 20.33 1.11
C ALA A 401 -25.11 20.93 2.49
N GLY A 402 -26.26 21.59 2.67
CA GLY A 402 -26.64 22.23 3.92
C GLY A 402 -26.83 21.22 5.04
N LEU A 403 -27.51 20.11 4.77
CA LEU A 403 -27.72 19.04 5.72
C LEU A 403 -26.42 18.33 6.12
N SER A 404 -25.48 18.18 5.18
CA SER A 404 -24.13 17.63 5.49
C SER A 404 -23.32 18.57 6.38
N ALA A 405 -23.41 19.89 6.12
CA ALA A 405 -22.78 20.89 6.97
C ALA A 405 -23.40 20.89 8.38
N ALA A 406 -24.73 20.87 8.47
CA ALA A 406 -25.47 20.81 9.72
C ALA A 406 -25.09 19.56 10.55
N TRP A 407 -25.04 18.40 9.92
CA TRP A 407 -24.60 17.15 10.54
C TRP A 407 -23.22 17.27 11.17
N ARG A 408 -22.23 17.76 10.39
CA ARG A 408 -20.85 17.90 10.87
C ARG A 408 -20.73 18.88 12.04
N LEU A 409 -21.48 19.99 11.98
CA LEU A 409 -21.47 21.00 13.02
C LEU A 409 -22.15 20.50 14.30
N ALA A 410 -23.29 19.82 14.20
CA ALA A 410 -23.98 19.24 15.34
C ALA A 410 -23.11 18.17 16.01
N ARG A 411 -22.42 17.35 15.26
CA ARG A 411 -21.46 16.38 15.80
C ARG A 411 -20.30 17.04 16.57
N LYS A 412 -19.91 18.24 16.21
CA LYS A 412 -18.91 19.05 16.92
C LYS A 412 -19.51 19.80 18.12
N GLY A 413 -20.77 19.59 18.44
CA GLY A 413 -21.44 20.18 19.61
C GLY A 413 -21.96 21.60 19.39
N HIS A 414 -22.09 22.07 18.14
CA HIS A 414 -22.72 23.37 17.86
C HIS A 414 -24.25 23.23 17.83
N GLU A 415 -24.95 24.28 18.22
CA GLU A 415 -26.39 24.41 18.05
C GLU A 415 -26.69 24.81 16.59
N VAL A 416 -27.36 23.96 15.83
CA VAL A 416 -27.53 24.16 14.39
C VAL A 416 -29.02 24.23 14.03
N THR A 417 -29.40 25.25 13.28
CA THR A 417 -30.72 25.37 12.68
C THR A 417 -30.62 25.49 11.18
N VAL A 418 -31.37 24.62 10.45
CA VAL A 418 -31.44 24.62 8.98
C VAL A 418 -32.76 25.24 8.57
N TYR A 419 -32.68 26.26 7.70
CA TYR A 419 -33.83 26.96 7.11
C TYR A 419 -33.99 26.53 5.66
N GLU A 420 -35.19 26.04 5.32
CA GLU A 420 -35.51 25.56 3.97
C GLU A 420 -36.76 26.28 3.45
N ALA A 421 -36.68 26.76 2.22
CA ALA A 421 -37.80 27.48 1.58
C ALA A 421 -39.00 26.59 1.30
N ASP A 422 -38.74 25.33 0.94
CA ASP A 422 -39.77 24.33 0.68
C ASP A 422 -40.34 23.74 1.97
N ASP A 423 -41.43 22.98 1.84
CA ASP A 423 -42.14 22.34 2.94
C ASP A 423 -41.41 21.06 3.43
N ARG A 424 -40.38 20.59 2.71
CA ARG A 424 -39.61 19.39 2.99
C ARG A 424 -38.11 19.60 2.87
N MET A 425 -37.35 18.93 3.76
CA MET A 425 -35.91 18.82 3.68
C MET A 425 -35.50 17.78 2.64
N GLY A 426 -34.27 17.88 2.11
CA GLY A 426 -33.65 16.92 1.19
C GLY A 426 -33.28 17.53 -0.17
N GLY A 427 -33.85 18.68 -0.54
CA GLY A 427 -33.57 19.35 -1.82
C GLY A 427 -33.74 18.39 -3.00
N LYS A 428 -32.74 18.29 -3.88
CA LYS A 428 -32.84 17.44 -5.09
C LYS A 428 -33.08 15.96 -4.80
N LEU A 429 -32.69 15.42 -3.66
CA LEU A 429 -33.01 14.03 -3.28
C LEU A 429 -34.52 13.83 -3.09
N GLU A 430 -35.21 14.84 -2.56
CA GLU A 430 -36.64 14.82 -2.35
C GLU A 430 -37.42 15.18 -3.63
N GLN A 431 -36.97 16.23 -4.34
CA GLN A 431 -37.72 16.86 -5.42
C GLN A 431 -37.49 16.26 -6.80
N VAL A 432 -36.27 15.73 -7.07
CA VAL A 432 -35.82 15.41 -8.43
C VAL A 432 -35.62 13.90 -8.62
N ILE A 433 -35.11 13.20 -7.61
CA ILE A 433 -34.81 11.77 -7.76
C ILE A 433 -36.09 10.94 -7.72
N PRO A 434 -36.36 10.10 -8.76
CA PRO A 434 -37.55 9.26 -8.79
C PRO A 434 -37.60 8.28 -7.60
N ARG A 435 -38.77 8.08 -7.02
CA ARG A 435 -39.00 7.16 -5.87
C ARG A 435 -38.60 5.71 -6.16
N ALA A 436 -38.71 5.29 -7.42
CA ALA A 436 -38.21 3.96 -7.83
C ALA A 436 -36.70 3.79 -7.65
N ARG A 437 -35.92 4.90 -7.71
CA ARG A 437 -34.47 4.87 -7.50
C ARG A 437 -34.09 5.18 -6.06
N LEU A 438 -34.80 6.07 -5.41
CA LEU A 438 -34.63 6.44 -4.00
C LEU A 438 -35.95 6.32 -3.26
N PRO A 439 -36.25 5.17 -2.61
CA PRO A 439 -37.43 5.02 -1.75
C PRO A 439 -37.44 6.07 -0.65
N HIS A 440 -38.64 6.61 -0.38
CA HIS A 440 -38.82 7.73 0.54
C HIS A 440 -38.32 7.41 1.97
N GLU A 441 -38.64 6.21 2.42
CA GLU A 441 -38.22 5.73 3.76
C GLU A 441 -36.72 5.78 4.02
N ILE A 442 -35.88 5.65 2.98
CA ILE A 442 -34.42 5.74 3.13
C ILE A 442 -34.03 7.17 3.48
N LEU A 443 -34.53 8.15 2.72
CA LEU A 443 -34.23 9.56 2.96
C LEU A 443 -34.81 10.03 4.31
N GLU A 444 -36.04 9.61 4.64
CA GLU A 444 -36.65 9.96 5.92
C GLU A 444 -35.85 9.47 7.13
N LYS A 445 -35.35 8.24 7.10
CA LYS A 445 -34.48 7.71 8.16
C LYS A 445 -33.22 8.53 8.34
N GLU A 446 -32.62 8.98 7.24
CA GLU A 446 -31.40 9.79 7.28
C GLU A 446 -31.67 11.23 7.75
N LEU A 447 -32.76 11.83 7.32
CA LEU A 447 -33.22 13.15 7.83
C LEU A 447 -33.51 13.06 9.33
N LYS A 448 -34.24 12.02 9.75
CA LYS A 448 -34.52 11.77 11.18
C LYS A 448 -33.25 11.63 11.99
N ARG A 449 -32.25 10.93 11.46
CA ARG A 449 -30.93 10.81 12.10
C ARG A 449 -30.27 12.16 12.32
N ILE A 450 -30.40 13.10 11.37
CA ILE A 450 -29.85 14.46 11.48
C ILE A 450 -30.61 15.25 12.56
N GLU A 451 -31.93 15.12 12.63
CA GLU A 451 -32.71 15.73 13.72
C GLU A 451 -32.34 15.15 15.10
N ASP A 452 -32.20 13.81 15.18
CA ASP A 452 -31.85 13.12 16.43
C ASP A 452 -30.41 13.47 16.90
N MET A 453 -29.57 14.01 16.02
CA MET A 453 -28.29 14.61 16.37
C MET A 453 -28.42 16.00 17.02
N GLY A 454 -29.64 16.56 17.07
CA GLY A 454 -29.92 17.87 17.64
C GLY A 454 -30.00 19.00 16.63
N VAL A 455 -30.04 18.72 15.32
CA VAL A 455 -30.26 19.73 14.30
C VAL A 455 -31.73 20.11 14.23
N ARG A 456 -32.04 21.40 14.32
CA ARG A 456 -33.41 21.94 14.20
C ARG A 456 -33.70 22.23 12.72
N PHE A 457 -34.83 21.73 12.23
CA PHE A 457 -35.35 22.03 10.88
C PHE A 457 -36.45 23.07 10.92
N VAL A 458 -36.37 24.05 10.02
CA VAL A 458 -37.40 25.09 9.81
C VAL A 458 -37.71 25.10 8.31
N THR A 459 -38.81 24.46 7.93
CA THR A 459 -39.32 24.36 6.55
C THR A 459 -40.29 25.48 6.24
N GLY A 460 -40.60 25.71 4.96
CA GLY A 460 -41.47 26.80 4.50
C GLY A 460 -40.92 28.20 4.83
N SER A 461 -39.60 28.31 5.00
CA SER A 461 -38.91 29.52 5.45
C SER A 461 -37.94 30.02 4.40
N LEU A 462 -38.45 30.80 3.45
CA LEU A 462 -37.61 31.52 2.49
C LEU A 462 -36.83 32.60 3.22
N VAL A 463 -35.51 32.52 3.18
CA VAL A 463 -34.62 33.52 3.77
C VAL A 463 -34.25 34.54 2.69
N ASP A 464 -34.87 35.72 2.76
CA ASP A 464 -34.54 36.89 1.93
C ASP A 464 -33.36 37.68 2.49
N ALA A 465 -33.08 38.85 1.90
CA ALA A 465 -31.96 39.70 2.33
C ALA A 465 -32.06 40.17 3.78
N ASP A 466 -33.27 40.53 4.24
CA ASP A 466 -33.51 41.00 5.60
C ASP A 466 -33.41 39.82 6.58
N GLY A 467 -33.97 38.68 6.21
CA GLY A 467 -33.84 37.43 6.94
C GLY A 467 -32.37 36.99 7.10
N PHE A 468 -31.58 37.11 6.04
CA PHE A 468 -30.14 36.87 6.10
C PHE A 468 -29.42 37.81 7.08
N GLN A 469 -29.69 39.08 7.03
CA GLN A 469 -29.10 40.06 7.97
C GLN A 469 -29.51 39.78 9.43
N ARG A 470 -30.73 39.33 9.65
CA ARG A 470 -31.21 38.93 10.98
C ARG A 470 -30.41 37.69 11.45
N LEU A 471 -30.34 36.65 10.66
CA LEU A 471 -29.60 35.41 11.01
C LEU A 471 -28.11 35.69 11.28
N ARG A 472 -27.49 36.60 10.55
CA ARG A 472 -26.11 37.05 10.80
C ARG A 472 -25.92 37.71 12.17
N ARG A 473 -26.93 38.36 12.70
CA ARG A 473 -26.86 38.99 14.04
C ARG A 473 -27.17 38.02 15.16
N GLU A 474 -28.00 36.99 14.88
CA GLU A 474 -28.50 36.06 15.87
C GLU A 474 -27.67 34.79 15.99
N SER A 475 -26.74 34.55 15.06
CA SER A 475 -25.90 33.37 15.00
C SER A 475 -24.40 33.73 14.99
N ASP A 476 -23.56 32.84 15.51
CA ASP A 476 -22.11 32.98 15.44
C ASP A 476 -21.58 32.78 14.02
N ALA A 477 -22.29 32.00 13.21
CA ALA A 477 -22.00 31.81 11.78
C ALA A 477 -23.25 31.50 10.98
N VAL A 478 -23.23 31.85 9.68
CA VAL A 478 -24.27 31.51 8.70
C VAL A 478 -23.63 30.80 7.52
N ILE A 479 -24.18 29.66 7.16
CA ILE A 479 -23.80 28.91 5.97
C ILE A 479 -24.91 29.03 4.94
N VAL A 480 -24.55 29.45 3.71
CA VAL A 480 -25.47 29.52 2.57
C VAL A 480 -25.26 28.31 1.66
N ALA A 481 -26.29 27.50 1.49
CA ALA A 481 -26.28 26.24 0.73
C ALA A 481 -27.57 26.05 -0.08
N THR A 482 -28.04 27.12 -0.71
CA THR A 482 -29.33 27.21 -1.41
C THR A 482 -29.37 26.51 -2.78
N GLY A 483 -28.21 26.02 -3.31
CA GLY A 483 -28.15 25.27 -4.55
C GLY A 483 -27.71 26.05 -5.77
#